data_7bfc77e472ddcff05657969dfd514725
#
_entry.id   7bfc77e472ddcff05657969dfd514725
#
_cell.length_a   1.000
_cell.length_b   1.000
_cell.length_c   1.000
_cell.angle_alpha   90.00
_cell.angle_beta   90.00
_cell.angle_gamma   90.00
#
_symmetry.space_group_name_H-M   'P 1'
#
loop_
_entity.id
_entity.type
_entity.pdbx_description
1 polymer ?
#
loop_
_entity_poly.entity_id
_entity_poly.type
_entity_poly.pdbx_seq_one_letter_code
_entity_poly.pdbx_strand_id
1 'polypeptide(L)'
;MFSIIPEGAAYREFVLLKDGRGVLLRIAFPEDADRVETFIRGLSRESLAMRFMGGVASVSRKFVEELCTPNLRLQACLLAVEGEGEEEQVLGLGNYIGGGGPVAEVAFMVGDAHQGRGIGTLILERLAGLAAGVGYLGFEAEHLTGNKKMGNVFMDTGFETRRALEDGVIHVQFPLSAPEALR
;
A
#
# COMPACT_ATOMS: atom_id res chain seq x y z
N MET A 1 5.58 19.29 2.23
CA MET A 1 4.94 20.03 1.11
C MET A 1 4.34 18.98 0.19
N PHE A 2 3.05 18.67 0.33
CA PHE A 2 2.37 17.71 -0.55
C PHE A 2 1.98 18.48 -1.81
N SER A 3 2.67 18.20 -2.92
CA SER A 3 2.23 18.69 -4.23
C SER A 3 0.89 18.04 -4.55
N ILE A 4 -0.12 18.84 -4.85
CA ILE A 4 -1.33 18.38 -5.51
C ILE A 4 -0.87 17.76 -6.82
N ILE A 5 -1.02 16.42 -6.96
CA ILE A 5 -0.65 15.74 -8.18
C ILE A 5 -1.73 16.06 -9.20
N PRO A 6 -1.41 16.76 -10.32
CA PRO A 6 -2.36 16.96 -11.38
C PRO A 6 -2.87 15.60 -11.89
N GLU A 7 -4.13 15.50 -12.27
CA GLU A 7 -4.68 14.35 -12.98
C GLU A 7 -3.73 14.01 -14.15
N GLY A 8 -3.04 12.86 -14.07
CA GLY A 8 -2.08 12.40 -15.08
C GLY A 8 -0.59 12.54 -14.74
N ALA A 9 -0.20 13.20 -13.63
CA ALA A 9 1.20 13.23 -13.22
C ALA A 9 1.54 11.98 -12.41
N ALA A 10 2.60 11.27 -12.81
CA ALA A 10 3.11 10.11 -12.10
C ALA A 10 3.68 10.55 -10.74
N TYR A 11 3.05 10.12 -9.63
CA TYR A 11 3.63 10.33 -8.31
C TYR A 11 4.98 9.62 -8.20
N ARG A 12 6.00 10.37 -7.82
CA ARG A 12 7.36 9.88 -7.55
C ARG A 12 7.95 10.65 -6.39
N GLU A 13 8.45 9.95 -5.38
CA GLU A 13 9.09 10.55 -4.21
C GLU A 13 10.26 9.68 -3.77
N PHE A 14 11.44 10.27 -3.64
CA PHE A 14 12.60 9.60 -3.05
C PHE A 14 12.63 9.84 -1.55
N VAL A 15 12.72 8.77 -0.77
CA VAL A 15 12.69 8.82 0.69
C VAL A 15 13.88 8.05 1.26
N LEU A 16 14.49 8.60 2.30
CA LEU A 16 15.47 7.87 3.11
C LEU A 16 14.74 7.12 4.24
N LEU A 17 14.97 5.82 4.32
CA LEU A 17 14.50 4.99 5.42
C LEU A 17 15.32 5.26 6.69
N LYS A 18 14.83 4.79 7.84
CA LYS A 18 15.52 4.94 9.13
C LYS A 18 16.93 4.32 9.17
N ASP A 19 17.19 3.32 8.34
CA ASP A 19 18.50 2.67 8.19
C ASP A 19 19.45 3.40 7.21
N GLY A 20 19.04 4.56 6.69
CA GLY A 20 19.82 5.38 5.75
C GLY A 20 19.74 4.94 4.29
N ARG A 21 19.05 3.87 3.96
CA ARG A 21 18.84 3.45 2.56
C ARG A 21 17.76 4.28 1.89
N GLY A 22 17.98 4.61 0.62
CA GLY A 22 17.01 5.31 -0.21
C GLY A 22 16.01 4.36 -0.85
N VAL A 23 14.75 4.75 -0.89
CA VAL A 23 13.68 4.08 -1.64
C VAL A 23 12.98 5.09 -2.50
N LEU A 24 12.63 4.71 -3.70
CA LEU A 24 11.73 5.48 -4.55
C LEU A 24 10.31 4.95 -4.37
N LEU A 25 9.39 5.85 -3.97
CA LEU A 25 7.96 5.57 -4.00
C LEU A 25 7.38 6.08 -5.31
N ARG A 26 6.63 5.25 -6.00
CA ARG A 26 5.98 5.61 -7.26
C ARG A 26 4.73 4.78 -7.53
N ILE A 27 3.81 5.33 -8.31
CA ILE A 27 2.63 4.58 -8.78
C ILE A 27 3.08 3.48 -9.74
N ALA A 28 2.41 2.32 -9.63
CA ALA A 28 2.56 1.22 -10.56
C ALA A 28 1.81 1.52 -11.87
N PHE A 29 2.43 1.17 -12.99
CA PHE A 29 1.87 1.25 -14.34
C PHE A 29 1.89 -0.13 -15.00
N PRO A 30 1.19 -0.36 -16.13
CA PRO A 30 1.13 -1.66 -16.80
C PRO A 30 2.49 -2.30 -17.09
N GLU A 31 3.52 -1.49 -17.33
CA GLU A 31 4.90 -1.93 -17.58
C GLU A 31 5.55 -2.59 -16.35
N ASP A 32 5.01 -2.36 -15.17
CA ASP A 32 5.49 -2.94 -13.92
C ASP A 32 4.95 -4.34 -13.64
N ALA A 33 4.01 -4.83 -14.43
CA ALA A 33 3.30 -6.08 -14.13
C ALA A 33 4.24 -7.27 -13.92
N ASP A 34 5.28 -7.44 -14.74
CA ASP A 34 6.25 -8.54 -14.59
C ASP A 34 7.09 -8.40 -13.32
N ARG A 35 7.47 -7.17 -12.99
CA ARG A 35 8.23 -6.85 -11.79
C ARG A 35 7.40 -7.06 -10.51
N VAL A 36 6.14 -6.64 -10.54
CA VAL A 36 5.19 -6.86 -9.44
C VAL A 36 4.88 -8.34 -9.27
N GLU A 37 4.68 -9.09 -10.35
CA GLU A 37 4.48 -10.55 -10.30
C GLU A 37 5.70 -11.26 -9.69
N THR A 38 6.90 -10.89 -10.11
CA THR A 38 8.16 -11.42 -9.56
C THR A 38 8.26 -11.15 -8.06
N PHE A 39 7.94 -9.93 -7.63
CA PHE A 39 7.91 -9.57 -6.21
C PHE A 39 6.93 -10.44 -5.43
N ILE A 40 5.69 -10.56 -5.88
CA ILE A 40 4.66 -11.34 -5.18
C ILE A 40 5.03 -12.82 -5.10
N ARG A 41 5.55 -13.39 -6.17
CA ARG A 41 6.03 -14.79 -6.20
C ARG A 41 7.23 -15.06 -5.28
N GLY A 42 8.01 -14.02 -4.99
CA GLY A 42 9.15 -14.07 -4.07
C GLY A 42 8.78 -14.02 -2.60
N LEU A 43 7.53 -13.70 -2.25
CA LEU A 43 7.07 -13.67 -0.87
C LEU A 43 6.96 -15.08 -0.27
N SER A 44 7.22 -15.17 1.04
CA SER A 44 6.98 -16.41 1.77
C SER A 44 5.50 -16.80 1.79
N ARG A 45 5.23 -18.09 1.98
CA ARG A 45 3.85 -18.59 2.16
C ARG A 45 3.15 -17.89 3.33
N GLU A 46 3.89 -17.57 4.39
CA GLU A 46 3.38 -16.85 5.55
C GLU A 46 2.92 -15.44 5.16
N SER A 47 3.76 -14.67 4.46
CA SER A 47 3.43 -13.32 4.00
C SER A 47 2.24 -13.31 3.05
N LEU A 48 2.16 -14.27 2.13
CA LEU A 48 1.00 -14.43 1.24
C LEU A 48 -0.27 -14.80 2.01
N ALA A 49 -0.18 -15.75 2.95
CA ALA A 49 -1.32 -16.14 3.79
C ALA A 49 -1.83 -14.96 4.63
N MET A 50 -0.94 -14.15 5.19
CA MET A 50 -1.30 -12.94 5.94
C MET A 50 -1.99 -11.90 5.06
N ARG A 51 -1.53 -11.70 3.82
CA ARG A 51 -2.11 -10.73 2.87
C ARG A 51 -3.48 -11.15 2.38
N PHE A 52 -3.68 -12.44 2.12
CA PHE A 52 -4.90 -12.99 1.51
C PHE A 52 -5.76 -13.80 2.49
N MET A 53 -5.64 -13.54 3.79
CA MET A 53 -6.45 -14.18 4.84
C MET A 53 -6.40 -15.71 4.83
N GLY A 54 -5.26 -16.28 4.46
CA GLY A 54 -5.07 -17.74 4.38
C GLY A 54 -5.63 -18.39 3.11
N GLY A 55 -6.24 -17.62 2.20
CA GLY A 55 -7.07 -18.14 1.10
C GLY A 55 -6.43 -18.30 -0.28
N VAL A 56 -5.14 -17.97 -0.49
CA VAL A 56 -4.58 -17.94 -1.86
C VAL A 56 -3.38 -18.87 -2.02
N ALA A 57 -3.55 -19.85 -2.90
CA ALA A 57 -2.44 -20.74 -3.33
C ALA A 57 -1.53 -20.08 -4.38
N SER A 58 -2.07 -19.15 -5.18
CA SER A 58 -1.32 -18.41 -6.21
C SER A 58 -2.05 -17.11 -6.57
N VAL A 59 -1.28 -16.10 -6.92
CA VAL A 59 -1.81 -14.82 -7.42
C VAL A 59 -1.94 -14.91 -8.94
N SER A 60 -3.11 -14.54 -9.47
CA SER A 60 -3.35 -14.57 -10.92
C SER A 60 -2.68 -13.41 -11.63
N ARG A 61 -2.28 -13.62 -12.88
CA ARG A 61 -1.75 -12.54 -13.74
C ARG A 61 -2.74 -11.38 -13.86
N LYS A 62 -4.03 -11.69 -13.99
CA LYS A 62 -5.09 -10.68 -14.05
C LYS A 62 -5.08 -9.76 -12.83
N PHE A 63 -4.95 -10.30 -11.63
CA PHE A 63 -4.85 -9.50 -10.40
C PHE A 63 -3.65 -8.54 -10.44
N VAL A 64 -2.49 -9.02 -10.92
CA VAL A 64 -1.29 -8.19 -11.05
C VAL A 64 -1.51 -7.05 -12.06
N GLU A 65 -2.11 -7.33 -13.20
CA GLU A 65 -2.42 -6.34 -14.23
C GLU A 65 -3.41 -5.28 -13.71
N GLU A 66 -4.42 -5.70 -12.94
CA GLU A 66 -5.36 -4.79 -12.28
C GLU A 66 -4.64 -3.87 -11.28
N LEU A 67 -3.72 -4.40 -10.46
CA LEU A 67 -2.89 -3.57 -9.56
C LEU A 67 -2.07 -2.52 -10.31
N CYS A 68 -1.58 -2.86 -11.50
CA CYS A 68 -0.74 -1.98 -12.32
C CYS A 68 -1.53 -1.07 -13.27
N THR A 69 -2.86 -1.01 -13.14
CA THR A 69 -3.73 -0.15 -13.95
C THR A 69 -4.30 0.97 -13.08
N PRO A 70 -3.60 2.10 -12.93
CA PRO A 70 -4.04 3.16 -12.03
C PRO A 70 -5.25 3.91 -12.57
N ASN A 71 -6.21 4.14 -11.69
CA ASN A 71 -7.28 5.11 -11.83
C ASN A 71 -7.51 5.70 -10.43
N LEU A 72 -6.86 6.80 -10.12
CA LEU A 72 -6.78 7.35 -8.76
C LEU A 72 -8.14 7.56 -8.08
N ARG A 73 -9.20 7.75 -8.85
CA ARG A 73 -10.57 7.87 -8.32
C ARG A 73 -11.17 6.53 -7.91
N LEU A 74 -10.62 5.41 -8.40
CA LEU A 74 -11.10 4.06 -8.12
C LEU A 74 -10.06 3.22 -7.41
N GLN A 75 -8.80 3.30 -7.88
CA GLN A 75 -7.70 2.49 -7.34
C GLN A 75 -6.34 3.11 -7.64
N ALA A 76 -5.38 2.85 -6.78
CA ALA A 76 -3.97 3.06 -7.05
C ALA A 76 -3.14 2.00 -6.35
N CYS A 77 -2.04 1.61 -6.98
CA CYS A 77 -0.99 0.81 -6.38
C CYS A 77 0.29 1.65 -6.30
N LEU A 78 0.88 1.73 -5.11
CA LEU A 78 2.14 2.41 -4.85
C LEU A 78 3.23 1.37 -4.63
N LEU A 79 4.32 1.49 -5.37
CA LEU A 79 5.51 0.66 -5.23
C LEU A 79 6.57 1.38 -4.40
N ALA A 80 7.24 0.66 -3.52
CA ALA A 80 8.51 1.05 -2.95
C ALA A 80 9.60 0.26 -3.67
N VAL A 81 10.49 0.94 -4.38
CA VAL A 81 11.49 0.32 -5.23
C VAL A 81 12.90 0.81 -4.90
N GLU A 82 13.90 -0.05 -5.15
CA GLU A 82 15.32 0.24 -5.04
C GLU A 82 16.01 -0.13 -6.36
N GLY A 83 17.07 0.58 -6.73
CA GLY A 83 17.76 0.39 -8.01
C GLY A 83 17.18 1.26 -9.13
N GLU A 84 17.68 1.07 -10.33
CA GLU A 84 17.29 1.84 -11.52
C GLU A 84 17.17 0.94 -12.76
N GLY A 85 16.30 1.32 -13.69
CA GLY A 85 16.14 0.64 -14.96
C GLY A 85 15.74 -0.83 -14.83
N GLU A 86 16.50 -1.72 -15.44
CA GLU A 86 16.26 -3.17 -15.41
C GLU A 86 16.60 -3.80 -14.05
N GLU A 87 17.48 -3.17 -13.26
CA GLU A 87 17.86 -3.62 -11.92
C GLU A 87 16.90 -3.12 -10.82
N GLU A 88 15.89 -2.33 -11.17
CA GLU A 88 14.91 -1.85 -10.21
C GLU A 88 14.12 -3.03 -9.61
N GLN A 89 14.11 -3.11 -8.27
CA GLN A 89 13.45 -4.15 -7.52
C GLN A 89 12.35 -3.59 -6.63
N VAL A 90 11.20 -4.28 -6.58
CA VAL A 90 10.11 -3.94 -5.67
C VAL A 90 10.43 -4.50 -4.29
N LEU A 91 10.47 -3.64 -3.29
CA LEU A 91 10.67 -3.98 -1.87
C LEU A 91 9.34 -4.13 -1.13
N GLY A 92 8.33 -3.44 -1.59
CA GLY A 92 6.99 -3.47 -1.05
C GLY A 92 6.00 -2.78 -1.99
N LEU A 93 4.74 -3.09 -1.83
CA LEU A 93 3.64 -2.42 -2.52
C LEU A 93 2.42 -2.29 -1.62
N GLY A 94 1.61 -1.29 -1.91
CA GLY A 94 0.30 -1.13 -1.31
C GLY A 94 -0.67 -0.57 -2.33
N ASN A 95 -1.94 -0.88 -2.13
CA ASN A 95 -2.99 -0.40 -3.00
C ASN A 95 -4.23 0.00 -2.21
N TYR A 96 -5.00 0.93 -2.76
CA TYR A 96 -6.38 1.13 -2.33
C TYR A 96 -7.33 0.85 -3.50
N ILE A 97 -8.53 0.41 -3.14
CA ILE A 97 -9.64 0.16 -4.07
C ILE A 97 -10.89 0.79 -3.46
N GLY A 98 -11.55 1.66 -4.23
CA GLY A 98 -12.79 2.28 -3.84
C GLY A 98 -14.00 1.55 -4.40
N GLY A 99 -15.05 1.42 -3.56
CA GLY A 99 -16.32 0.80 -3.94
C GLY A 99 -17.43 1.77 -4.34
N GLY A 100 -17.09 3.05 -4.65
CA GLY A 100 -18.08 4.09 -4.98
C GLY A 100 -18.61 4.88 -3.77
N GLY A 101 -18.17 4.55 -2.56
CA GLY A 101 -18.43 5.29 -1.33
C GLY A 101 -17.25 6.20 -0.94
N PRO A 102 -17.35 6.89 0.22
CA PRO A 102 -16.32 7.78 0.71
C PRO A 102 -15.14 7.07 1.38
N VAL A 103 -15.20 5.76 1.54
CA VAL A 103 -14.17 4.91 2.15
C VAL A 103 -13.63 3.96 1.11
N ALA A 104 -12.30 3.81 1.06
CA ALA A 104 -11.65 2.84 0.21
C ALA A 104 -10.99 1.74 1.04
N GLU A 105 -10.96 0.52 0.51
CA GLU A 105 -10.20 -0.59 1.09
C GLU A 105 -8.71 -0.39 0.77
N VAL A 106 -7.86 -0.53 1.78
CA VAL A 106 -6.40 -0.44 1.63
C VAL A 106 -5.74 -1.75 2.05
N ALA A 107 -4.73 -2.14 1.30
CA ALA A 107 -3.92 -3.30 1.60
C ALA A 107 -2.47 -3.07 1.17
N PHE A 108 -1.52 -3.74 1.83
CA PHE A 108 -0.10 -3.65 1.47
C PHE A 108 0.65 -4.94 1.81
N MET A 109 1.80 -5.10 1.20
CA MET A 109 2.74 -6.18 1.47
C MET A 109 4.18 -5.67 1.33
N VAL A 110 5.06 -6.18 2.17
CA VAL A 110 6.50 -5.85 2.17
C VAL A 110 7.29 -7.15 2.05
N GLY A 111 8.28 -7.16 1.19
CA GLY A 111 9.18 -8.29 1.00
C GLY A 111 9.77 -8.76 2.33
N ASP A 112 9.85 -10.08 2.55
CA ASP A 112 10.23 -10.66 3.84
C ASP A 112 11.57 -10.11 4.37
N ALA A 113 12.56 -9.93 3.49
CA ALA A 113 13.87 -9.37 3.81
C ALA A 113 13.83 -7.85 4.13
N HIS A 114 12.73 -7.17 3.85
CA HIS A 114 12.60 -5.71 3.95
C HIS A 114 11.60 -5.27 5.02
N GLN A 115 10.98 -6.22 5.73
CA GLN A 115 10.06 -5.95 6.83
C GLN A 115 10.77 -5.30 8.01
N GLY A 116 10.02 -4.54 8.82
CA GLY A 116 10.56 -3.85 10.02
C GLY A 116 11.38 -2.58 9.71
N ARG A 117 11.47 -2.15 8.45
CA ARG A 117 12.21 -0.95 8.01
C ARG A 117 11.34 0.29 7.82
N GLY A 118 10.05 0.21 8.14
CA GLY A 118 9.09 1.31 7.99
C GLY A 118 8.48 1.46 6.60
N ILE A 119 8.77 0.55 5.65
CA ILE A 119 8.27 0.61 4.26
C ILE A 119 6.73 0.54 4.23
N GLY A 120 6.12 -0.36 5.01
CA GLY A 120 4.67 -0.48 5.07
C GLY A 120 3.98 0.77 5.58
N THR A 121 4.51 1.38 6.66
CA THR A 121 4.02 2.65 7.21
C THR A 121 4.11 3.77 6.18
N LEU A 122 5.25 3.88 5.51
CA LEU A 122 5.51 4.88 4.49
C LEU A 122 4.54 4.75 3.30
N ILE A 123 4.33 3.52 2.81
CA ILE A 123 3.35 3.24 1.73
C ILE A 123 1.95 3.66 2.16
N LEU A 124 1.52 3.27 3.37
CA LEU A 124 0.18 3.58 3.87
C LEU A 124 -0.05 5.09 4.00
N GLU A 125 0.90 5.83 4.56
CA GLU A 125 0.81 7.29 4.68
C GLU A 125 0.68 7.98 3.31
N ARG A 126 1.42 7.51 2.31
CA ARG A 126 1.38 8.10 0.96
C ARG A 126 0.12 7.74 0.20
N LEU A 127 -0.38 6.49 0.33
CA LEU A 127 -1.68 6.09 -0.20
C LEU A 127 -2.81 6.90 0.43
N ALA A 128 -2.75 7.17 1.73
CA ALA A 128 -3.72 8.01 2.42
C ALA A 128 -3.76 9.43 1.83
N GLY A 129 -2.60 10.02 1.57
CA GLY A 129 -2.51 11.33 0.91
C GLY A 129 -3.06 11.34 -0.51
N LEU A 130 -2.76 10.29 -1.30
CA LEU A 130 -3.28 10.14 -2.67
C LEU A 130 -4.80 9.98 -2.67
N ALA A 131 -5.34 9.13 -1.82
CA ALA A 131 -6.78 8.88 -1.70
C ALA A 131 -7.54 10.12 -1.20
N ALA A 132 -7.02 10.82 -0.19
CA ALA A 132 -7.61 12.08 0.29
C ALA A 132 -7.62 13.15 -0.80
N GLY A 133 -6.56 13.22 -1.62
CA GLY A 133 -6.47 14.15 -2.75
C GLY A 133 -7.52 13.95 -3.84
N VAL A 134 -8.09 12.76 -3.96
CA VAL A 134 -9.19 12.46 -4.90
C VAL A 134 -10.56 12.34 -4.21
N GLY A 135 -10.64 12.68 -2.91
CA GLY A 135 -11.90 12.86 -2.20
C GLY A 135 -12.33 11.70 -1.29
N TYR A 136 -11.50 10.68 -1.06
CA TYR A 136 -11.81 9.69 -0.03
C TYR A 136 -11.68 10.29 1.36
N LEU A 137 -12.61 9.91 2.25
CA LEU A 137 -12.69 10.39 3.64
C LEU A 137 -12.12 9.39 4.65
N GLY A 138 -11.93 8.15 4.25
CA GLY A 138 -11.41 7.11 5.13
C GLY A 138 -10.85 5.92 4.38
N PHE A 139 -10.05 5.14 5.10
CA PHE A 139 -9.64 3.81 4.70
C PHE A 139 -10.23 2.76 5.62
N GLU A 140 -10.48 1.60 5.06
CA GLU A 140 -10.72 0.37 5.80
C GLU A 140 -9.73 -0.70 5.37
N ALA A 141 -9.39 -1.59 6.30
CA ALA A 141 -8.48 -2.70 6.07
C ALA A 141 -8.85 -3.87 6.97
N GLU A 142 -8.44 -5.06 6.57
CA GLU A 142 -8.63 -6.28 7.35
C GLU A 142 -7.29 -7.00 7.54
N HIS A 143 -7.10 -7.59 8.71
CA HIS A 143 -5.97 -8.47 8.95
C HIS A 143 -6.30 -9.55 9.98
N LEU A 144 -5.62 -10.70 9.88
CA LEU A 144 -5.74 -11.76 10.87
C LEU A 144 -5.17 -11.30 12.23
N THR A 145 -5.76 -11.79 13.33
CA THR A 145 -5.30 -11.48 14.70
C THR A 145 -3.83 -11.86 14.93
N GLY A 146 -3.33 -12.88 14.24
CA GLY A 146 -1.93 -13.29 14.27
C GLY A 146 -0.95 -12.35 13.54
N ASN A 147 -1.46 -11.45 12.69
CA ASN A 147 -0.63 -10.50 11.91
C ASN A 147 -0.27 -9.25 12.73
N LYS A 148 0.55 -9.42 13.77
CA LYS A 148 1.00 -8.31 14.63
C LYS A 148 1.76 -7.24 13.87
N LYS A 149 2.52 -7.61 12.83
CA LYS A 149 3.29 -6.67 12.00
C LYS A 149 2.37 -5.68 11.30
N MET A 150 1.26 -6.16 10.74
CA MET A 150 0.23 -5.32 10.11
C MET A 150 -0.42 -4.37 11.13
N GLY A 151 -0.78 -4.91 12.29
CA GLY A 151 -1.34 -4.11 13.38
C GLY A 151 -0.41 -2.97 13.82
N ASN A 152 0.90 -3.21 13.88
CA ASN A 152 1.90 -2.19 14.21
C ASN A 152 1.97 -1.09 13.14
N VAL A 153 1.89 -1.43 11.86
CA VAL A 153 1.89 -0.42 10.79
C VAL A 153 0.77 0.59 10.99
N PHE A 154 -0.46 0.13 11.30
CA PHE A 154 -1.58 1.04 11.57
C PHE A 154 -1.38 1.89 12.83
N MET A 155 -0.66 1.39 13.84
CA MET A 155 -0.34 2.18 15.03
C MET A 155 0.76 3.22 14.76
N ASP A 156 1.76 2.86 13.96
CA ASP A 156 2.93 3.69 13.70
C ASP A 156 2.62 4.89 12.79
N THR A 157 1.54 4.83 12.01
CA THR A 157 1.09 5.98 11.17
C THR A 157 0.48 7.12 11.96
N GLY A 158 0.12 6.90 13.23
CA GLY A 158 -0.53 7.91 14.06
C GLY A 158 -1.97 8.24 13.65
N PHE A 159 -2.58 7.50 12.72
CA PHE A 159 -3.99 7.64 12.41
C PHE A 159 -4.87 7.21 13.60
N GLU A 160 -5.94 7.95 13.83
CA GLU A 160 -6.95 7.57 14.82
C GLU A 160 -7.76 6.38 14.29
N THR A 161 -7.41 5.16 14.76
CA THR A 161 -7.99 3.91 14.23
C THR A 161 -9.14 3.42 15.08
N ARG A 162 -10.21 2.98 14.44
CA ARG A 162 -11.28 2.16 15.04
C ARG A 162 -11.04 0.71 14.65
N ARG A 163 -11.20 -0.19 15.63
CA ARG A 163 -10.96 -1.63 15.42
C ARG A 163 -12.14 -2.43 15.91
N ALA A 164 -12.51 -3.44 15.15
CA ALA A 164 -13.48 -4.46 15.53
C ALA A 164 -12.89 -5.85 15.27
N LEU A 165 -13.13 -6.78 16.17
CA LEU A 165 -12.73 -8.19 16.01
C LEU A 165 -13.96 -9.01 15.70
N GLU A 166 -13.95 -9.73 14.58
CA GLU A 166 -15.01 -10.64 14.17
C GLU A 166 -14.34 -11.88 13.54
N ASP A 167 -14.70 -13.05 14.04
CA ASP A 167 -14.25 -14.37 13.53
C ASP A 167 -12.73 -14.51 13.29
N GLY A 168 -11.90 -13.90 14.16
CA GLY A 168 -10.44 -13.96 14.07
C GLY A 168 -9.82 -12.94 13.09
N VAL A 169 -10.65 -12.09 12.49
CA VAL A 169 -10.27 -10.99 11.62
C VAL A 169 -10.41 -9.67 12.38
N ILE A 170 -9.41 -8.82 12.29
CA ILE A 170 -9.46 -7.46 12.80
C ILE A 170 -9.80 -6.52 11.64
N HIS A 171 -10.96 -5.89 11.74
CA HIS A 171 -11.37 -4.80 10.84
C HIS A 171 -10.83 -3.49 11.40
N VAL A 172 -10.12 -2.74 10.58
CA VAL A 172 -9.53 -1.45 10.92
C VAL A 172 -10.14 -0.39 10.04
N GLN A 173 -10.61 0.69 10.65
CA GLN A 173 -11.06 1.88 9.93
C GLN A 173 -10.38 3.12 10.49
N PHE A 174 -10.00 4.03 9.62
CA PHE A 174 -9.42 5.31 10.02
C PHE A 174 -9.76 6.41 9.03
N PRO A 175 -10.02 7.65 9.55
CA PRO A 175 -10.29 8.80 8.71
C PRO A 175 -9.01 9.22 7.98
N LEU A 176 -9.16 9.67 6.75
CA LEU A 176 -8.13 10.38 6.02
C LEU A 176 -8.26 11.86 6.33
N SER A 177 -7.29 12.43 7.03
CA SER A 177 -7.22 13.87 7.19
C SER A 177 -6.91 14.50 5.83
N ALA A 178 -7.68 15.49 5.43
CA ALA A 178 -7.28 16.33 4.31
C ALA A 178 -5.88 16.90 4.63
N PRO A 179 -4.95 16.94 3.66
CA PRO A 179 -3.64 17.53 3.92
C PRO A 179 -3.83 18.95 4.46
N GLU A 180 -3.13 19.26 5.56
CA GLU A 180 -3.20 20.56 6.29
C GLU A 180 -2.79 21.79 5.44
N ALA A 181 -2.63 21.64 4.14
CA ALA A 181 -2.13 22.63 3.19
C ALA A 181 -3.18 23.59 2.61
N LEU A 182 -4.38 23.65 3.21
CA LEU A 182 -5.44 24.60 2.78
C LEU A 182 -6.07 25.34 3.96
N ARG A 183 -5.25 25.82 4.90
CA ARG A 183 -5.65 26.88 5.84
C ARG A 183 -4.78 28.10 5.71
#